data_b6a7455f84bc61836f629df5f07337a2
#
_entry.id   b6a7455f84bc61836f629df5f07337a2
#
_cell.length_a   1.000
_cell.length_b   1.000
_cell.length_c   1.000
_cell.angle_alpha   90.00
_cell.angle_beta   90.00
_cell.angle_gamma   90.00
#
_symmetry.space_group_name_H-M   'P 1'
#
loop_
_entity.id
_entity.type
_entity.pdbx_description
1 polymer ?
#
loop_
_entity_poly.entity_id
_entity_poly.type
_entity_poly.pdbx_seq_one_letter_code
_entity_poly.pdbx_strand_id
1 'polypeptide(L)'
;MYPMEIEDQLKKAREVEQLLWKSIESYLETDKDIVMTSAVLIRIALSLYTVILPDDEDVEKIAIQGIKTIPDLRKLMKRELTGISESSTIH
;
A
#
# COMPACT_ATOMS: atom_id res chain seq x y z
N MET A 1 -1.08 -6.05 -27.38
CA MET A 1 -1.64 -5.76 -26.09
C MET A 1 -3.00 -5.12 -26.16
N TYR A 2 -3.90 -5.49 -25.33
CA TYR A 2 -5.27 -5.01 -25.40
C TYR A 2 -5.58 -4.14 -24.19
N PRO A 3 -6.35 -3.09 -24.38
CA PRO A 3 -6.72 -2.23 -23.24
C PRO A 3 -7.38 -3.01 -22.11
N MET A 4 -8.04 -4.09 -22.47
CA MET A 4 -8.70 -4.93 -21.50
C MET A 4 -7.72 -5.51 -20.49
N GLU A 5 -6.50 -5.79 -20.91
CA GLU A 5 -5.49 -6.34 -19.99
C GLU A 5 -5.12 -5.33 -18.93
N ILE A 6 -5.05 -4.07 -19.29
CA ILE A 6 -4.71 -3.03 -18.33
C ILE A 6 -5.83 -2.87 -17.32
N GLU A 7 -7.07 -2.90 -17.78
CA GLU A 7 -8.20 -2.80 -16.88
C GLU A 7 -8.27 -3.98 -15.93
N ASP A 8 -7.95 -5.18 -16.42
CA ASP A 8 -7.94 -6.36 -15.59
C ASP A 8 -6.86 -6.28 -14.52
N GLN A 9 -5.69 -5.74 -14.88
CA GLN A 9 -4.61 -5.58 -13.93
C GLN A 9 -4.95 -4.58 -12.85
N LEU A 10 -5.59 -3.48 -13.23
CA LEU A 10 -6.01 -2.48 -12.26
C LEU A 10 -7.08 -3.04 -11.32
N LYS A 11 -7.99 -3.82 -11.87
CA LYS A 11 -9.02 -4.44 -11.05
C LYS A 11 -8.40 -5.41 -10.05
N LYS A 12 -7.44 -6.21 -10.51
CA LYS A 12 -6.74 -7.14 -9.65
C LYS A 12 -6.01 -6.41 -8.55
N ALA A 13 -5.34 -5.31 -8.90
CA ALA A 13 -4.61 -4.53 -7.93
C ALA A 13 -5.53 -4.00 -6.84
N ARG A 14 -6.71 -3.53 -7.22
CA ARG A 14 -7.68 -3.05 -6.25
C ARG A 14 -8.18 -4.16 -5.34
N GLU A 15 -8.41 -5.34 -5.91
CA GLU A 15 -8.86 -6.47 -5.12
C GLU A 15 -7.81 -6.88 -4.09
N VAL A 16 -6.55 -6.93 -4.51
CA VAL A 16 -5.45 -7.25 -3.61
C VAL A 16 -5.32 -6.20 -2.53
N GLU A 17 -5.41 -4.93 -2.92
CA GLU A 17 -5.31 -3.84 -1.98
C GLU A 17 -6.41 -3.89 -0.93
N GLN A 18 -7.64 -4.14 -1.36
CA GLN A 18 -8.76 -4.25 -0.44
C GLN A 18 -8.59 -5.41 0.53
N LEU A 19 -8.12 -6.54 0.02
CA LEU A 19 -7.89 -7.70 0.85
C LEU A 19 -6.84 -7.42 1.91
N LEU A 20 -5.73 -6.81 1.51
CA LEU A 20 -4.65 -6.48 2.41
C LEU A 20 -5.09 -5.44 3.44
N TRP A 21 -5.81 -4.40 2.99
CA TRP A 21 -6.31 -3.39 3.91
C TRP A 21 -7.22 -3.98 4.96
N LYS A 22 -8.09 -4.89 4.55
CA LYS A 22 -9.00 -5.53 5.47
C LYS A 22 -8.24 -6.30 6.55
N SER A 23 -7.19 -7.00 6.16
CA SER A 23 -6.36 -7.74 7.10
C SER A 23 -5.63 -6.82 8.06
N ILE A 24 -5.09 -5.72 7.52
CA ILE A 24 -4.36 -4.74 8.32
C ILE A 24 -5.28 -4.06 9.32
N GLU A 25 -6.45 -3.66 8.88
CA GLU A 25 -7.42 -3.01 9.77
C GLU A 25 -7.82 -3.92 10.92
N SER A 26 -8.05 -5.19 10.59
CA SER A 26 -8.41 -6.16 11.60
C SER A 26 -7.32 -6.31 12.66
N TYR A 27 -6.07 -6.32 12.22
CA TYR A 27 -4.95 -6.43 13.15
C TYR A 27 -4.81 -5.17 13.99
N LEU A 28 -4.94 -4.01 13.38
CA LEU A 28 -4.76 -2.74 14.08
C LEU A 28 -5.87 -2.45 15.09
N GLU A 29 -7.01 -3.10 14.95
CA GLU A 29 -8.07 -2.97 15.95
C GLU A 29 -7.61 -3.52 17.30
N THR A 30 -6.77 -4.55 17.26
CA THR A 30 -6.33 -5.15 18.51
C THR A 30 -5.00 -4.60 18.98
N ASP A 31 -4.05 -4.40 18.06
CA ASP A 31 -2.71 -3.98 18.46
C ASP A 31 -2.44 -2.51 18.28
N LYS A 32 -2.82 -1.95 17.19
CA LYS A 32 -2.64 -0.52 16.90
C LYS A 32 -1.19 -0.07 16.73
N ASP A 33 -0.27 -0.99 16.57
CA ASP A 33 1.12 -0.60 16.33
C ASP A 33 1.33 -0.38 14.84
N ILE A 34 0.98 0.81 14.40
CA ILE A 34 1.05 1.17 12.98
C ILE A 34 2.49 1.19 12.49
N VAL A 35 3.41 1.65 13.31
CA VAL A 35 4.81 1.77 12.89
C VAL A 35 5.41 0.39 12.63
N MET A 36 5.22 -0.53 13.55
CA MET A 36 5.74 -1.87 13.38
C MET A 36 5.07 -2.57 12.19
N THR A 37 3.76 -2.42 12.08
CA THR A 37 3.01 -3.03 10.98
C THR A 37 3.52 -2.52 9.64
N SER A 38 3.77 -1.21 9.55
CA SER A 38 4.29 -0.61 8.32
C SER A 38 5.67 -1.13 7.98
N ALA A 39 6.54 -1.26 8.97
CA ALA A 39 7.88 -1.77 8.75
C ALA A 39 7.85 -3.22 8.25
N VAL A 40 6.97 -4.02 8.80
CA VAL A 40 6.83 -5.41 8.38
C VAL A 40 6.30 -5.48 6.94
N LEU A 41 5.35 -4.62 6.61
CA LEU A 41 4.80 -4.60 5.25
C LEU A 41 5.86 -4.24 4.21
N ILE A 42 6.71 -3.27 4.51
CA ILE A 42 7.79 -2.91 3.62
C ILE A 42 8.74 -4.10 3.45
N ARG A 43 9.06 -4.76 4.54
CA ARG A 43 9.95 -5.90 4.50
C ARG A 43 9.37 -7.03 3.64
N ILE A 44 8.09 -7.30 3.80
CA ILE A 44 7.43 -8.33 2.99
C ILE A 44 7.46 -7.95 1.53
N ALA A 45 7.14 -6.69 1.21
CA ALA A 45 7.13 -6.23 -0.16
C ALA A 45 8.51 -6.36 -0.80
N LEU A 46 9.55 -5.95 -0.09
CA LEU A 46 10.91 -6.06 -0.61
C LEU A 46 11.32 -7.52 -0.77
N SER A 47 10.90 -8.38 0.14
CA SER A 47 11.19 -9.80 0.03
C SER A 47 10.58 -10.38 -1.24
N LEU A 48 9.35 -10.01 -1.54
CA LEU A 48 8.68 -10.50 -2.74
C LEU A 48 9.41 -10.01 -4.01
N TYR A 49 9.86 -8.76 -4.01
CA TYR A 49 10.61 -8.25 -5.15
C TYR A 49 11.91 -9.02 -5.36
N THR A 50 12.60 -9.40 -4.28
CA THR A 50 13.84 -10.15 -4.44
C THR A 50 13.62 -11.53 -5.02
N VAL A 51 12.42 -12.08 -4.89
CA VAL A 51 12.11 -13.38 -5.47
C VAL A 51 12.01 -13.28 -6.99
N ILE A 52 11.47 -12.19 -7.51
CA ILE A 52 11.24 -12.05 -8.93
C ILE A 52 12.30 -11.23 -9.66
N LEU A 53 13.06 -10.42 -8.96
CA LEU A 53 14.08 -9.58 -9.55
C LEU A 53 15.46 -10.02 -9.05
N PRO A 54 16.31 -10.52 -9.94
CA PRO A 54 17.62 -11.02 -9.51
C PRO A 54 18.62 -9.95 -9.10
N ASP A 55 18.45 -8.72 -9.60
CA ASP A 55 19.39 -7.65 -9.30
C ASP A 55 18.89 -6.74 -8.20
N ASP A 56 19.75 -6.49 -7.23
CA ASP A 56 19.42 -5.57 -6.14
C ASP A 56 19.11 -4.17 -6.66
N GLU A 57 19.77 -3.74 -7.71
CA GLU A 57 19.52 -2.44 -8.31
C GLU A 57 18.09 -2.31 -8.78
N ASP A 58 17.54 -3.36 -9.36
CA ASP A 58 16.18 -3.32 -9.86
C ASP A 58 15.18 -3.24 -8.70
N VAL A 59 15.47 -3.94 -7.62
CA VAL A 59 14.64 -3.85 -6.42
C VAL A 59 14.66 -2.43 -5.87
N GLU A 60 15.85 -1.82 -5.84
CA GLU A 60 15.98 -0.45 -5.36
C GLU A 60 15.21 0.53 -6.25
N LYS A 61 15.27 0.36 -7.55
CA LYS A 61 14.57 1.25 -8.46
C LYS A 61 13.06 1.20 -8.25
N ILE A 62 12.53 0.01 -8.10
CA ILE A 62 11.10 -0.15 -7.87
C ILE A 62 10.71 0.44 -6.51
N ALA A 63 11.51 0.20 -5.50
CA ALA A 63 11.25 0.75 -4.18
C ALA A 63 11.26 2.29 -4.21
N ILE A 64 12.21 2.86 -4.93
CA ILE A 64 12.30 4.31 -5.06
C ILE A 64 11.08 4.87 -5.77
N GLN A 65 10.57 4.18 -6.79
CA GLN A 65 9.36 4.63 -7.46
C GLN A 65 8.18 4.63 -6.50
N GLY A 66 8.10 3.61 -5.65
CA GLY A 66 7.06 3.58 -4.62
C GLY A 66 7.20 4.74 -3.66
N ILE A 67 8.43 5.05 -3.26
CA ILE A 67 8.67 6.16 -2.34
C ILE A 67 8.25 7.48 -2.97
N LYS A 68 8.45 7.63 -4.28
CA LYS A 68 8.08 8.86 -4.97
C LYS A 68 6.57 9.10 -5.00
N THR A 69 5.78 8.09 -4.71
CA THR A 69 4.33 8.27 -4.65
C THR A 69 3.85 8.80 -3.30
N ILE A 70 4.75 8.96 -2.33
CA ILE A 70 4.37 9.41 -1.00
C ILE A 70 3.53 10.69 -1.01
N PRO A 71 3.89 11.74 -1.78
CA PRO A 71 3.04 12.93 -1.77
C PRO A 71 1.62 12.68 -2.24
N ASP A 72 1.46 11.84 -3.27
CA ASP A 72 0.14 11.51 -3.77
C ASP A 72 -0.64 10.66 -2.77
N LEU A 73 0.04 9.71 -2.13
CA LEU A 73 -0.58 8.89 -1.11
C LEU A 73 -1.01 9.73 0.08
N ARG A 74 -0.19 10.69 0.45
CA ARG A 74 -0.53 11.58 1.55
C ARG A 74 -1.80 12.38 1.25
N LYS A 75 -1.93 12.86 0.03
CA LYS A 75 -3.14 13.57 -0.38
C LYS A 75 -4.36 12.67 -0.36
N LEU A 76 -4.20 11.46 -0.86
CA LEU A 76 -5.29 10.51 -0.90
C LEU A 76 -5.76 10.14 0.50
N MET A 77 -4.83 9.80 1.38
CA MET A 77 -5.16 9.41 2.73
C MET A 77 -5.73 10.56 3.53
N LYS A 78 -5.23 11.77 3.29
CA LYS A 78 -5.77 12.94 3.95
C LYS A 78 -7.22 13.17 3.55
N ARG A 79 -7.53 12.96 2.28
CA ARG A 79 -8.89 13.10 1.79
C ARG A 79 -9.83 12.07 2.43
N GLU A 80 -9.37 10.83 2.51
CA GLU A 80 -10.16 9.78 3.11
C GLU A 80 -10.34 9.99 4.61
N LEU A 81 -9.29 10.41 5.27
CA LEU A 81 -9.37 10.66 6.72
C LEU A 81 -10.25 11.86 7.02
N THR A 82 -10.24 12.87 6.14
CA THR A 82 -11.10 14.02 6.33
C THR A 82 -12.56 13.60 6.26
N GLY A 83 -12.89 12.73 5.33
CA GLY A 83 -14.25 12.23 5.22
C GLY A 83 -14.68 11.45 6.44
N ILE A 84 -13.75 10.73 7.07
CA ILE A 84 -14.04 9.98 8.26
C ILE A 84 -14.02 10.88 9.46
N SER A 85 -13.12 11.84 9.49
CA SER A 85 -12.96 12.69 10.65
C SER A 85 -14.06 13.65 10.87
N GLU A 86 -14.81 13.97 9.87
CA GLU A 86 -15.96 14.83 10.06
C GLU A 86 -16.86 14.27 11.08
N SER A 87 -16.93 12.96 11.15
CA SER A 87 -17.77 12.35 12.14
C SER A 87 -17.02 12.08 13.42
N SER A 88 -15.73 11.85 13.36
CA SER A 88 -15.04 11.47 14.57
C SER A 88 -14.31 12.62 15.22
N THR A 89 -14.19 13.72 14.56
CA THR A 89 -13.59 14.86 15.16
C THR A 89 -12.33 14.61 15.79
N ILE A 90 -11.49 14.06 15.16
CA ILE A 90 -10.34 13.84 15.74
C ILE A 90 -9.52 14.96 15.92
N HIS A 91 -8.98 15.22 16.60
CA HIS A 91 -8.00 16.20 16.86
C HIS A 91 -8.01 16.62 18.19
#